data_49eba0405457e72acc639040cc335da0
#
_entry.id   49eba0405457e72acc639040cc335da0
#
_cell.length_a   1.000
_cell.length_b   1.000
_cell.length_c   1.000
_cell.angle_alpha   90.00
_cell.angle_beta   90.00
_cell.angle_gamma   90.00
#
_symmetry.space_group_name_H-M   'P 1'
#
loop_
_entity.id
_entity.type
_entity.pdbx_description
1 polymer ?
#
loop_
_entity_poly.entity_id
_entity_poly.type
_entity_poly.pdbx_seq_one_letter_code
_entity_poly.pdbx_strand_id
1 'polypeptide(L)'
;MTFVLLRRKWVDIRFPFDVVVPTILLGQAIGRWGNFFNCEVYGGIVDSSSWWFLPTWVANQMNYNAATAVYAGTTYSVGPLPSGLIHVPLFLIESLINIAGYFIIAYGVPAIWKKHRAPGVLMGFYLLWYGVVRIIMEPLRDGNFNMGTDNMWSVWNSMIYIILGVAVI
;
A
#
# COMPACT_ATOMS: atom_id res chain seq x y z
N MET A 1 27.18 -4.08 -12.33
CA MET A 1 27.96 -3.21 -11.42
C MET A 1 27.78 -3.59 -9.94
N THR A 2 26.60 -3.92 -9.46
CA THR A 2 26.29 -4.33 -8.08
C THR A 2 27.06 -5.58 -7.64
N PHE A 3 27.28 -6.56 -8.52
CA PHE A 3 27.97 -7.80 -8.22
C PHE A 3 29.47 -7.61 -7.90
N VAL A 4 30.10 -6.58 -8.44
CA VAL A 4 31.51 -6.24 -8.19
C VAL A 4 31.70 -5.58 -6.82
N LEU A 5 30.71 -4.81 -6.37
CA LEU A 5 30.73 -4.16 -5.07
C LEU A 5 30.54 -5.15 -3.91
N LEU A 6 29.72 -6.19 -4.10
CA LEU A 6 29.51 -7.27 -3.12
C LEU A 6 30.76 -8.13 -2.90
N ARG A 7 31.66 -8.22 -3.86
CA ARG A 7 32.91 -8.98 -3.77
C ARG A 7 34.03 -8.24 -3.05
N ARG A 8 33.93 -6.91 -2.95
CA ARG A 8 34.86 -6.11 -2.14
C ARG A 8 34.31 -6.03 -0.71
N LYS A 9 34.98 -6.64 0.24
CA LYS A 9 34.69 -6.70 1.70
C LYS A 9 34.51 -5.32 2.40
N TRP A 10 34.29 -4.24 1.65
CA TRP A 10 34.30 -2.86 2.12
C TRP A 10 32.93 -2.18 2.16
N VAL A 11 31.90 -2.79 1.57
CA VAL A 11 30.56 -2.21 1.56
C VAL A 11 29.60 -3.19 2.24
N ASP A 12 29.03 -2.78 3.38
CA ASP A 12 27.97 -3.53 4.02
C ASP A 12 26.74 -3.60 3.08
N ILE A 13 26.28 -4.80 2.76
CA ILE A 13 25.15 -5.03 1.86
C ILE A 13 23.87 -4.30 2.31
N ARG A 14 23.75 -4.01 3.60
CA ARG A 14 22.61 -3.31 4.18
C ARG A 14 22.53 -1.85 3.73
N PHE A 15 23.67 -1.23 3.44
CA PHE A 15 23.71 0.17 3.00
C PHE A 15 22.99 0.42 1.66
N PRO A 16 23.21 -0.37 0.59
CA PRO A 16 22.42 -0.25 -0.65
C PRO A 16 20.93 -0.41 -0.42
N PHE A 17 20.52 -1.28 0.49
CA PHE A 17 19.08 -1.45 0.81
C PHE A 17 18.50 -0.20 1.45
N ASP A 18 19.20 0.46 2.34
CA ASP A 18 18.73 1.72 2.96
C ASP A 18 18.53 2.86 1.94
N VAL A 19 19.27 2.83 0.83
CA VAL A 19 19.11 3.82 -0.24
C VAL A 19 17.92 3.48 -1.16
N VAL A 20 17.76 2.20 -1.50
CA VAL A 20 16.76 1.76 -2.48
C VAL A 20 15.37 1.59 -1.85
N VAL A 21 15.31 1.09 -0.63
CA VAL A 21 14.04 0.69 0.01
C VAL A 21 13.02 1.83 0.14
N PRO A 22 13.37 3.07 0.53
CA PRO A 22 12.39 4.14 0.56
C PRO A 22 11.75 4.41 -0.81
N THR A 23 12.51 4.25 -1.90
CA THR A 23 11.98 4.49 -3.26
C THR A 23 10.95 3.44 -3.69
N ILE A 24 10.94 2.27 -3.06
CA ILE A 24 9.91 1.23 -3.29
C ILE A 24 8.53 1.77 -2.93
N LEU A 25 8.41 2.60 -1.87
CA LEU A 25 7.13 3.22 -1.49
C LEU A 25 6.59 4.13 -2.58
N LEU A 26 7.46 4.87 -3.28
CA LEU A 26 7.05 5.66 -4.45
C LEU A 26 6.58 4.77 -5.59
N GLY A 27 7.30 3.68 -5.86
CA GLY A 27 6.88 2.69 -6.85
C GLY A 27 5.52 2.07 -6.50
N GLN A 28 5.30 1.75 -5.24
CA GLN A 28 3.99 1.26 -4.75
C GLN A 28 2.90 2.32 -4.89
N ALA A 29 3.17 3.58 -4.55
CA ALA A 29 2.22 4.67 -4.72
C ALA A 29 1.77 4.83 -6.19
N ILE A 30 2.73 4.80 -7.12
CA ILE A 30 2.44 4.84 -8.57
C ILE A 30 1.69 3.60 -9.02
N GLY A 31 2.07 2.41 -8.55
CA GLY A 31 1.42 1.14 -8.89
C GLY A 31 -0.06 1.11 -8.50
N ARG A 32 -0.48 1.83 -7.44
CA ARG A 32 -1.91 1.95 -7.07
C ARG A 32 -2.75 2.67 -8.12
N TRP A 33 -2.18 3.59 -8.85
CA TRP A 33 -2.86 4.21 -9.99
C TRP A 33 -3.09 3.22 -11.14
N GLY A 34 -2.21 2.22 -11.31
CA GLY A 34 -2.45 1.12 -12.24
C GLY A 34 -3.73 0.35 -11.89
N ASN A 35 -3.94 0.02 -10.61
CA ASN A 35 -5.17 -0.63 -10.14
C ASN A 35 -6.42 0.22 -10.42
N PHE A 36 -6.31 1.55 -10.26
CA PHE A 36 -7.40 2.48 -10.60
C PHE A 36 -7.76 2.42 -12.09
N PHE A 37 -6.78 2.47 -12.99
CA PHE A 37 -7.04 2.40 -14.44
C PHE A 37 -7.56 1.04 -14.89
N ASN A 38 -7.13 -0.04 -14.22
CA ASN A 38 -7.59 -1.40 -14.51
C ASN A 38 -8.95 -1.74 -13.85
N CYS A 39 -9.55 -0.83 -13.09
CA CYS A 39 -10.76 -1.11 -12.31
C CYS A 39 -10.60 -2.29 -11.35
N GLU A 40 -9.46 -2.38 -10.67
CA GLU A 40 -9.12 -3.48 -9.75
C GLU A 40 -8.83 -2.99 -8.34
N VAL A 41 -9.01 -3.91 -7.36
CA VAL A 41 -8.62 -3.68 -5.95
C VAL A 41 -9.27 -2.43 -5.34
N TYR A 42 -10.58 -2.35 -5.47
CA TYR A 42 -11.38 -1.32 -4.83
C TYR A 42 -11.73 -1.69 -3.37
N GLY A 43 -12.19 -0.70 -2.62
CA GLY A 43 -12.90 -0.91 -1.37
C GLY A 43 -14.37 -1.27 -1.58
N GLY A 44 -15.09 -1.45 -0.47
CA GLY A 44 -16.53 -1.69 -0.50
C GLY A 44 -17.30 -0.57 -1.20
N ILE A 45 -18.54 -0.85 -1.57
CA ILE A 45 -19.45 0.13 -2.19
C ILE A 45 -19.90 1.13 -1.12
N VAL A 46 -19.93 2.40 -1.47
CA VAL A 46 -20.36 3.51 -0.60
C VAL A 46 -21.14 4.54 -1.41
N ASP A 47 -21.83 5.42 -0.69
CA ASP A 47 -22.52 6.54 -1.29
C ASP A 47 -21.52 7.59 -1.83
N SER A 48 -21.71 8.05 -3.04
CA SER A 48 -20.84 9.02 -3.70
C SER A 48 -20.81 10.38 -2.96
N SER A 49 -21.86 10.70 -2.22
CA SER A 49 -21.91 11.90 -1.39
C SER A 49 -20.81 11.97 -0.33
N SER A 50 -20.34 10.81 0.15
CA SER A 50 -19.23 10.72 1.12
C SER A 50 -17.89 11.16 0.53
N TRP A 51 -17.78 11.16 -0.78
CA TRP A 51 -16.56 11.47 -1.54
C TRP A 51 -16.76 12.64 -2.51
N TRP A 52 -17.57 13.62 -2.12
CA TRP A 52 -17.97 14.79 -2.92
C TRP A 52 -16.80 15.58 -3.50
N PHE A 53 -15.62 15.51 -2.90
CA PHE A 53 -14.41 16.23 -3.34
C PHE A 53 -13.66 15.53 -4.49
N LEU A 54 -14.06 14.30 -4.87
CA LEU A 54 -13.43 13.58 -5.98
C LEU A 54 -13.82 14.24 -7.32
N PRO A 55 -12.83 14.40 -8.22
CA PRO A 55 -13.13 14.81 -9.59
C PRO A 55 -14.09 13.83 -10.26
N THR A 56 -14.99 14.34 -11.11
CA THR A 56 -16.03 13.51 -11.77
C THR A 56 -15.47 12.33 -12.56
N TRP A 57 -14.32 12.50 -13.18
CA TRP A 57 -13.67 11.42 -13.92
C TRP A 57 -13.18 10.28 -13.02
N VAL A 58 -12.73 10.60 -11.79
CA VAL A 58 -12.39 9.58 -10.79
C VAL A 58 -13.65 8.87 -10.30
N ALA A 59 -14.69 9.63 -9.95
CA ALA A 59 -15.95 9.07 -9.49
C ALA A 59 -16.57 8.13 -10.54
N ASN A 60 -16.53 8.50 -11.80
CA ASN A 60 -17.03 7.68 -12.92
C ASN A 60 -16.25 6.37 -13.06
N GLN A 61 -14.92 6.41 -12.89
CA GLN A 61 -14.10 5.19 -12.91
C GLN A 61 -14.39 4.30 -11.71
N MET A 62 -14.63 4.88 -10.53
CA MET A 62 -14.99 4.18 -9.30
C MET A 62 -16.44 3.66 -9.29
N ASN A 63 -17.27 4.07 -10.21
CA ASN A 63 -18.65 3.57 -10.37
C ASN A 63 -18.71 2.19 -11.07
N TYR A 64 -17.61 1.70 -11.61
CA TYR A 64 -17.56 0.41 -12.29
C TYR A 64 -17.25 -0.74 -11.35
N ASN A 65 -18.11 -1.74 -11.30
CA ASN A 65 -17.95 -2.96 -10.51
C ASN A 65 -17.27 -4.05 -11.36
N ALA A 66 -16.04 -4.38 -11.07
CA ALA A 66 -15.29 -5.40 -11.80
C ALA A 66 -15.62 -6.85 -11.39
N ALA A 67 -16.26 -7.03 -10.23
CA ALA A 67 -16.69 -8.32 -9.72
C ALA A 67 -18.07 -8.19 -9.05
N THR A 68 -18.74 -9.29 -8.78
CA THR A 68 -20.01 -9.26 -8.04
C THR A 68 -19.78 -8.80 -6.60
N ALA A 69 -20.47 -7.74 -6.19
CA ALA A 69 -20.37 -7.16 -4.86
C ALA A 69 -21.76 -7.02 -4.19
N VAL A 70 -21.79 -6.98 -2.86
CA VAL A 70 -23.05 -6.82 -2.10
C VAL A 70 -22.98 -5.51 -1.31
N TYR A 71 -24.02 -4.69 -1.45
CA TYR A 71 -24.20 -3.47 -0.69
C TYR A 71 -25.63 -3.32 -0.23
N ALA A 72 -25.84 -3.02 1.04
CA ALA A 72 -27.16 -2.85 1.67
C ALA A 72 -28.14 -4.01 1.36
N GLY A 73 -27.62 -5.27 1.31
CA GLY A 73 -28.44 -6.46 1.03
C GLY A 73 -28.75 -6.68 -0.45
N THR A 74 -28.30 -5.81 -1.34
CA THR A 74 -28.48 -5.95 -2.80
C THR A 74 -27.18 -6.42 -3.45
N THR A 75 -27.30 -7.42 -4.33
CA THR A 75 -26.15 -7.94 -5.10
C THR A 75 -26.05 -7.20 -6.43
N TYR A 76 -24.89 -6.62 -6.69
CA TYR A 76 -24.55 -5.94 -7.94
C TYR A 76 -23.63 -6.82 -8.77
N SER A 77 -24.01 -7.06 -10.01
CA SER A 77 -23.17 -7.81 -10.98
C SER A 77 -22.07 -6.93 -11.56
N VAL A 78 -21.19 -7.54 -12.34
CA VAL A 78 -20.16 -6.82 -13.12
C VAL A 78 -20.81 -5.77 -14.01
N GLY A 79 -20.31 -4.53 -13.94
CA GLY A 79 -20.84 -3.42 -14.71
C GLY A 79 -20.91 -2.10 -13.92
N PRO A 80 -21.53 -1.07 -14.50
CA PRO A 80 -21.69 0.21 -13.79
C PRO A 80 -22.67 0.05 -12.63
N LEU A 81 -22.31 0.64 -11.49
CA LEU A 81 -23.17 0.76 -10.32
C LEU A 81 -24.31 1.78 -10.59
N PRO A 82 -25.43 1.71 -9.88
CA PRO A 82 -26.46 2.74 -9.92
C PRO A 82 -25.89 4.13 -9.62
N SER A 83 -26.53 5.16 -10.17
CA SER A 83 -26.15 6.54 -9.92
C SER A 83 -26.19 6.84 -8.42
N GLY A 84 -25.11 7.45 -7.91
CA GLY A 84 -24.97 7.75 -6.49
C GLY A 84 -24.14 6.74 -5.68
N LEU A 85 -23.74 5.61 -6.28
CA LEU A 85 -22.87 4.63 -5.65
C LEU A 85 -21.49 4.61 -6.32
N ILE A 86 -20.44 4.49 -5.51
CA ILE A 86 -19.05 4.31 -5.96
C ILE A 86 -18.32 3.35 -5.05
N HIS A 87 -17.22 2.79 -5.51
CA HIS A 87 -16.29 2.09 -4.64
C HIS A 87 -15.42 3.05 -3.85
N VAL A 88 -15.04 2.67 -2.62
CA VAL A 88 -14.04 3.42 -1.84
C VAL A 88 -12.73 3.48 -2.61
N PRO A 89 -12.16 4.67 -2.86
CA PRO A 89 -10.96 4.86 -3.65
C PRO A 89 -9.69 4.47 -2.87
N LEU A 90 -9.52 3.17 -2.59
CA LEU A 90 -8.36 2.66 -1.85
C LEU A 90 -7.04 2.98 -2.53
N PHE A 91 -7.02 3.04 -3.87
CA PHE A 91 -5.83 3.42 -4.63
C PHE A 91 -5.29 4.79 -4.20
N LEU A 92 -6.18 5.76 -3.98
CA LEU A 92 -5.81 7.12 -3.56
C LEU A 92 -5.30 7.12 -2.13
N ILE A 93 -6.02 6.45 -1.22
CA ILE A 93 -5.65 6.34 0.19
C ILE A 93 -4.29 5.66 0.33
N GLU A 94 -4.10 4.50 -0.29
CA GLU A 94 -2.84 3.75 -0.24
C GLU A 94 -1.69 4.53 -0.92
N SER A 95 -1.95 5.24 -2.02
CA SER A 95 -0.96 6.08 -2.68
C SER A 95 -0.48 7.21 -1.76
N LEU A 96 -1.39 7.93 -1.12
CA LEU A 96 -1.06 9.01 -0.18
C LEU A 96 -0.31 8.49 1.05
N ILE A 97 -0.72 7.36 1.61
CA ILE A 97 -0.04 6.71 2.74
C ILE A 97 1.39 6.32 2.35
N ASN A 98 1.59 5.74 1.17
CA ASN A 98 2.93 5.35 0.70
C ASN A 98 3.82 6.56 0.41
N ILE A 99 3.29 7.64 -0.13
CA ILE A 99 4.02 8.92 -0.31
C ILE A 99 4.41 9.49 1.06
N ALA A 100 3.50 9.53 2.02
CA ALA A 100 3.79 9.99 3.37
C ALA A 100 4.88 9.10 4.03
N GLY A 101 4.78 7.78 3.88
CA GLY A 101 5.78 6.82 4.35
C GLY A 101 7.16 7.06 3.74
N TYR A 102 7.22 7.37 2.45
CA TYR A 102 8.46 7.74 1.78
C TYR A 102 9.12 8.95 2.47
N PHE A 103 8.39 10.04 2.67
CA PHE A 103 8.94 11.24 3.32
C PHE A 103 9.36 10.99 4.76
N ILE A 104 8.56 10.23 5.51
CA ILE A 104 8.88 9.87 6.90
C ILE A 104 10.15 9.03 6.96
N ILE A 105 10.27 8.00 6.12
CA ILE A 105 11.41 7.07 6.17
C ILE A 105 12.65 7.69 5.54
N ALA A 106 12.53 8.36 4.39
CA ALA A 106 13.69 8.92 3.70
C ALA A 106 14.28 10.16 4.39
N TYR A 107 13.46 10.97 5.02
CA TYR A 107 13.89 12.25 5.60
C TYR A 107 13.67 12.31 7.12
N GLY A 108 12.54 11.84 7.63
CA GLY A 108 12.20 11.89 9.05
C GLY A 108 13.10 11.02 9.90
N VAL A 109 13.24 9.74 9.56
CA VAL A 109 14.10 8.81 10.29
C VAL A 109 15.56 9.29 10.35
N PRO A 110 16.19 9.69 9.21
CA PRO A 110 17.52 10.26 9.24
C PRO A 110 17.67 11.55 10.05
N ALA A 111 16.63 12.37 10.10
CA ALA A 111 16.66 13.61 10.88
C ALA A 111 16.69 13.38 12.39
N ILE A 112 15.91 12.39 12.85
CA ILE A 112 15.82 12.02 14.28
C ILE A 112 17.02 11.18 14.71
N TRP A 113 17.45 10.23 13.90
CA TRP A 113 18.53 9.26 14.21
C TRP A 113 19.88 9.67 13.62
N LYS A 114 20.32 10.90 13.88
CA LYS A 114 21.53 11.48 13.25
C LYS A 114 22.85 10.78 13.63
N LYS A 115 23.00 10.29 14.84
CA LYS A 115 24.31 9.93 15.42
C LYS A 115 24.67 8.44 15.37
N HIS A 116 23.69 7.53 15.31
CA HIS A 116 23.92 6.08 15.43
C HIS A 116 23.16 5.24 14.40
N ARG A 117 23.09 5.70 13.19
CA ARG A 117 22.39 4.97 12.14
C ARG A 117 23.20 3.76 11.72
N ALA A 118 22.81 2.58 12.22
CA ALA A 118 23.33 1.32 11.70
C ALA A 118 22.80 1.08 10.26
N PRO A 119 23.60 0.47 9.39
CA PRO A 119 23.10 0.02 8.08
C PRO A 119 21.93 -0.96 8.26
N GLY A 120 20.84 -0.75 7.51
CA GLY A 120 19.61 -1.56 7.58
C GLY A 120 18.45 -0.91 8.35
N VAL A 121 18.66 0.20 9.04
CA VAL A 121 17.61 0.87 9.83
C VAL A 121 16.46 1.35 8.95
N LEU A 122 16.72 1.95 7.79
CA LEU A 122 15.66 2.40 6.88
C LEU A 122 14.87 1.22 6.31
N MET A 123 15.53 0.10 6.04
CA MET A 123 14.88 -1.14 5.66
C MET A 123 13.95 -1.64 6.78
N GLY A 124 14.39 -1.62 8.04
CA GLY A 124 13.56 -1.99 9.18
C GLY A 124 12.30 -1.13 9.29
N PHE A 125 12.43 0.20 9.19
CA PHE A 125 11.30 1.12 9.19
C PHE A 125 10.35 0.91 8.01
N TYR A 126 10.85 0.58 6.84
CA TYR A 126 10.02 0.23 5.69
C TYR A 126 9.18 -1.02 5.95
N LEU A 127 9.79 -2.09 6.47
CA LEU A 127 9.07 -3.34 6.78
C LEU A 127 7.98 -3.09 7.82
N LEU A 128 8.27 -2.30 8.86
CA LEU A 128 7.26 -1.88 9.83
C LEU A 128 6.12 -1.10 9.18
N TRP A 129 6.46 -0.08 8.38
CA TRP A 129 5.47 0.73 7.67
C TRP A 129 4.57 -0.12 6.79
N TYR A 130 5.18 -0.95 5.95
CA TYR A 130 4.46 -1.83 5.04
C TYR A 130 3.53 -2.79 5.79
N GLY A 131 4.03 -3.45 6.84
CA GLY A 131 3.24 -4.37 7.65
C GLY A 131 2.04 -3.69 8.32
N VAL A 132 2.24 -2.51 8.92
CA VAL A 132 1.16 -1.73 9.55
C VAL A 132 0.12 -1.28 8.53
N VAL A 133 0.55 -0.72 7.41
CA VAL A 133 -0.35 -0.28 6.34
C VAL A 133 -1.18 -1.44 5.81
N ARG A 134 -0.56 -2.60 5.60
CA ARG A 134 -1.29 -3.81 5.14
C ARG A 134 -2.36 -4.26 6.13
N ILE A 135 -2.06 -4.29 7.44
CA ILE A 135 -3.05 -4.67 8.46
C ILE A 135 -4.25 -3.69 8.47
N ILE A 136 -3.99 -2.40 8.31
CA ILE A 136 -5.05 -1.39 8.31
C ILE A 136 -5.89 -1.44 7.03
N MET A 137 -5.25 -1.67 5.88
CA MET A 137 -5.92 -1.59 4.58
C MET A 137 -6.64 -2.87 4.18
N GLU A 138 -6.23 -4.03 4.70
CA GLU A 138 -6.82 -5.32 4.33
C GLU A 138 -8.33 -5.41 4.59
N PRO A 139 -8.85 -5.02 5.76
CA PRO A 139 -10.28 -5.08 6.03
C PRO A 139 -11.11 -4.07 5.24
N LEU A 140 -10.48 -3.06 4.63
CA LEU A 140 -11.16 -2.07 3.80
C LEU A 140 -11.31 -2.53 2.34
N ARG A 141 -10.62 -3.60 1.96
CA ARG A 141 -10.71 -4.20 0.64
C ARG A 141 -12.01 -4.96 0.45
N ASP A 142 -12.56 -4.91 -0.76
CA ASP A 142 -13.65 -5.81 -1.12
C ASP A 142 -13.15 -7.27 -1.05
N GLY A 143 -13.97 -8.15 -0.49
CA GLY A 143 -13.64 -9.56 -0.28
C GLY A 143 -13.21 -10.32 -1.54
N ASN A 144 -13.63 -9.86 -2.72
CA ASN A 144 -13.23 -10.43 -4.01
C ASN A 144 -11.75 -10.21 -4.36
N PHE A 145 -11.10 -9.23 -3.73
CA PHE A 145 -9.70 -8.88 -3.96
C PHE A 145 -8.77 -9.24 -2.81
N ASN A 146 -9.27 -9.98 -1.82
CA ASN A 146 -8.45 -10.46 -0.71
C ASN A 146 -7.49 -11.57 -1.16
N MET A 147 -6.27 -11.55 -0.65
CA MET A 147 -5.30 -12.61 -0.89
C MET A 147 -5.66 -13.87 -0.11
N GLY A 148 -6.29 -14.84 -0.80
CA GLY A 148 -6.65 -16.15 -0.23
C GLY A 148 -8.09 -16.21 0.28
N THR A 149 -8.52 -17.42 0.62
CA THR A 149 -9.87 -17.72 1.12
C THR A 149 -10.16 -17.16 2.50
N ASP A 150 -9.09 -16.81 3.25
CA ASP A 150 -9.18 -16.25 4.60
C ASP A 150 -8.27 -15.02 4.71
N ASN A 151 -8.78 -13.91 5.24
CA ASN A 151 -8.00 -12.70 5.57
C ASN A 151 -6.79 -12.97 6.48
N MET A 152 -6.75 -14.14 7.10
CA MET A 152 -5.69 -14.60 8.00
C MET A 152 -4.31 -14.64 7.33
N TRP A 153 -4.20 -15.07 6.06
CA TRP A 153 -2.91 -15.13 5.35
C TRP A 153 -2.25 -13.77 5.19
N SER A 154 -3.03 -12.76 4.86
CA SER A 154 -2.53 -11.38 4.72
C SER A 154 -2.08 -10.82 6.06
N VAL A 155 -2.82 -11.09 7.13
CA VAL A 155 -2.48 -10.67 8.50
C VAL A 155 -1.19 -11.36 8.96
N TRP A 156 -1.04 -12.67 8.75
CA TRP A 156 0.19 -13.40 9.10
C TRP A 156 1.42 -12.87 8.37
N ASN A 157 1.33 -12.64 7.06
CA ASN A 157 2.41 -12.05 6.29
C ASN A 157 2.77 -10.65 6.81
N SER A 158 1.78 -9.84 7.15
CA SER A 158 1.99 -8.49 7.68
C SER A 158 2.67 -8.52 9.05
N MET A 159 2.32 -9.46 9.92
CA MET A 159 3.00 -9.69 11.20
C MET A 159 4.47 -10.08 11.02
N ILE A 160 4.78 -10.93 10.03
CA ILE A 160 6.16 -11.29 9.71
C ILE A 160 6.96 -10.06 9.33
N TYR A 161 6.43 -9.17 8.48
CA TYR A 161 7.10 -7.91 8.12
C TYR A 161 7.35 -7.01 9.33
N ILE A 162 6.40 -6.91 10.26
CA ILE A 162 6.56 -6.12 11.48
C ILE A 162 7.67 -6.71 12.36
N ILE A 163 7.64 -8.04 12.59
CA ILE A 163 8.65 -8.72 13.41
C ILE A 163 10.04 -8.55 12.79
N LEU A 164 10.18 -8.77 11.49
CA LEU A 164 11.45 -8.56 10.78
C LEU A 164 11.90 -7.10 10.84
N GLY A 165 10.97 -6.15 10.70
CA GLY A 165 11.26 -4.73 10.81
C GLY A 165 11.84 -4.36 12.19
N VAL A 166 11.23 -4.83 13.27
CA VAL A 166 11.72 -4.62 14.64
C VAL A 166 13.08 -5.30 14.85
N ALA A 167 13.28 -6.50 14.31
CA ALA A 167 14.54 -7.23 14.46
C ALA A 167 15.73 -6.59 13.74
N VAL A 168 15.47 -5.78 12.72
CA VAL A 168 16.51 -5.12 11.90
C VAL A 168 16.87 -3.73 12.45
N ILE A 169 15.97 -3.07 13.19
CA ILE A 169 16.21 -1.77 13.85
C ILE A 169 17.05 -1.94 15.12
#